data_11ac78e9fa61d34e94c3c2f7645f09fe
#
_entry.id   11ac78e9fa61d34e94c3c2f7645f09fe
#
_cell.length_a   1.000
_cell.length_b   1.000
_cell.length_c   1.000
_cell.angle_alpha   90.00
_cell.angle_beta   90.00
_cell.angle_gamma   90.00
#
_symmetry.space_group_name_H-M   'P 1'
#
loop_
_entity.id
_entity.type
_entity.pdbx_description
1 polymer ?
#
loop_
_entity_poly.entity_id
_entity_poly.type
_entity_poly.pdbx_seq_one_letter_code
_entity_poly.pdbx_strand_id
1 'polypeptide(L)'
;MGDTKETAGAASTSQIIEMVKKHKIALFLHNGTKYVRIRKSETLTLSMNPEETEYNYIADESTSTEVDSYKPTIDQDLTMYKGSDDYEMIFPYFYERRTGTDAHAKCMVVFMQEKAEAGTGYKAWETDSVISIQDLAAVDKKLNFKVLFGGNITNGTATMEGDVPTFTAE
;
A
#
# COMPACT_ATOMS: atom_id res chain seq x y z
N MET A 1 -33.92 49.47 -27.30
CA MET A 1 -32.57 48.91 -27.32
C MET A 1 -32.31 48.30 -25.96
N GLY A 2 -32.48 47.04 -25.88
CA GLY A 2 -32.26 46.27 -24.62
C GLY A 2 -31.07 45.39 -24.77
N ASP A 3 -29.98 45.72 -24.07
CA ASP A 3 -28.82 44.85 -23.96
C ASP A 3 -29.16 43.68 -23.01
N THR A 4 -29.37 42.55 -23.60
CA THR A 4 -29.46 41.30 -22.86
C THR A 4 -28.08 40.82 -22.48
N LYS A 5 -27.64 41.07 -21.27
CA LYS A 5 -26.40 40.55 -20.71
C LYS A 5 -26.59 39.07 -20.44
N GLU A 6 -26.07 38.26 -21.35
CA GLU A 6 -26.03 36.81 -21.19
C GLU A 6 -25.10 36.45 -20.07
N THR A 7 -25.65 36.01 -18.95
CA THR A 7 -24.86 35.49 -17.83
C THR A 7 -24.41 34.08 -18.21
N ALA A 8 -23.13 33.96 -18.53
CA ALA A 8 -22.50 32.66 -18.74
C ALA A 8 -22.61 31.87 -17.44
N GLY A 9 -23.46 30.85 -17.46
CA GLY A 9 -23.59 29.89 -16.37
C GLY A 9 -22.26 29.17 -16.19
N ALA A 10 -21.72 29.26 -14.98
CA ALA A 10 -20.59 28.44 -14.59
C ALA A 10 -20.95 26.97 -14.79
N ALA A 11 -20.25 26.34 -15.72
CA ALA A 11 -20.36 24.90 -15.90
C ALA A 11 -19.91 24.22 -14.60
N SER A 12 -20.85 23.61 -13.89
CA SER A 12 -20.52 22.77 -12.76
C SER A 12 -19.73 21.59 -13.28
N THR A 13 -18.46 21.54 -12.95
CA THR A 13 -17.62 20.38 -13.22
C THR A 13 -18.19 19.24 -12.38
N SER A 14 -19.03 18.39 -12.98
CA SER A 14 -19.48 17.17 -12.31
C SER A 14 -18.24 16.31 -12.06
N GLN A 15 -17.94 16.06 -10.78
CA GLN A 15 -16.88 15.14 -10.43
C GLN A 15 -17.21 13.77 -10.98
N ILE A 16 -16.32 13.23 -11.81
CA ILE A 16 -16.46 11.88 -12.33
C ILE A 16 -16.16 10.92 -11.18
N ILE A 17 -17.18 10.17 -10.78
CA ILE A 17 -17.03 9.10 -9.80
C ILE A 17 -16.50 7.87 -10.54
N GLU A 18 -15.30 7.45 -10.21
CA GLU A 18 -14.64 6.30 -10.83
C GLU A 18 -14.23 5.27 -9.77
N MET A 19 -14.49 3.99 -10.06
CA MET A 19 -14.06 2.91 -9.19
C MET A 19 -12.53 2.76 -9.24
N VAL A 20 -11.90 2.69 -8.07
CA VAL A 20 -10.45 2.44 -7.97
C VAL A 20 -10.13 1.04 -8.50
N LYS A 21 -9.32 0.98 -9.54
CA LYS A 21 -8.91 -0.28 -10.17
C LYS A 21 -7.75 -0.92 -9.40
N LYS A 22 -7.75 -2.25 -9.28
CA LYS A 22 -6.75 -3.01 -8.52
C LYS A 22 -5.29 -2.70 -8.90
N HIS A 23 -5.01 -2.44 -10.17
CA HIS A 23 -3.65 -2.13 -10.64
C HIS A 23 -3.16 -0.72 -10.28
N LYS A 24 -4.04 0.12 -9.72
CA LYS A 24 -3.71 1.47 -9.25
C LYS A 24 -3.16 1.50 -7.82
N ILE A 25 -3.21 0.38 -7.11
CA ILE A 25 -2.55 0.21 -5.83
C ILE A 25 -1.38 -0.75 -6.06
N ALA A 26 -0.18 -0.30 -5.77
CA ALA A 26 1.03 -1.07 -6.05
C ALA A 26 1.86 -1.26 -4.78
N LEU A 27 2.28 -2.50 -4.56
CA LEU A 27 3.21 -2.87 -3.49
C LEU A 27 4.61 -3.00 -4.08
N PHE A 28 5.56 -2.31 -3.47
CA PHE A 28 6.98 -2.39 -3.77
C PHE A 28 7.74 -2.84 -2.53
N LEU A 29 8.69 -3.74 -2.72
CA LEU A 29 9.61 -4.18 -1.67
C LEU A 29 11.05 -3.91 -2.12
N HIS A 30 11.87 -3.42 -1.21
CA HIS A 30 13.26 -3.08 -1.51
C HIS A 30 14.16 -4.30 -1.36
N ASN A 31 14.91 -4.64 -2.41
CA ASN A 31 15.81 -5.79 -2.43
C ASN A 31 17.25 -5.49 -1.98
N GLY A 32 17.47 -4.30 -1.40
CA GLY A 32 18.81 -3.80 -1.05
C GLY A 32 19.43 -2.88 -2.11
N THR A 33 18.96 -2.93 -3.36
CA THR A 33 19.44 -2.11 -4.48
C THR A 33 18.33 -1.19 -5.02
N LYS A 34 17.15 -1.76 -5.24
CA LYS A 34 16.01 -1.04 -5.83
C LYS A 34 14.68 -1.56 -5.25
N TYR A 35 13.62 -0.80 -5.46
CA TYR A 35 12.26 -1.26 -5.22
C TYR A 35 11.80 -2.20 -6.34
N VAL A 36 11.26 -3.34 -5.95
CA VAL A 36 10.69 -4.34 -6.86
C VAL A 36 9.18 -4.39 -6.64
N ARG A 37 8.42 -4.21 -7.71
CA ARG A 37 6.96 -4.31 -7.66
C ARG A 37 6.53 -5.78 -7.59
N ILE A 38 5.65 -6.09 -6.66
CA ILE A 38 4.97 -7.39 -6.62
C ILE A 38 3.84 -7.37 -7.65
N ARG A 39 4.00 -8.13 -8.73
CA ARG A 39 3.10 -8.11 -9.90
C ARG A 39 2.27 -9.37 -10.04
N LYS A 40 2.84 -10.51 -9.70
CA LYS A 40 2.24 -11.83 -9.94
C LYS A 40 1.44 -12.34 -8.74
N SER A 41 0.93 -11.43 -7.92
CA SER A 41 0.00 -11.74 -6.83
C SER A 41 -1.44 -11.47 -7.27
N GLU A 42 -2.33 -12.36 -6.94
CA GLU A 42 -3.77 -12.20 -7.18
C GLU A 42 -4.48 -11.54 -6.00
N THR A 43 -3.80 -11.49 -4.85
CA THR A 43 -4.32 -10.89 -3.63
C THR A 43 -3.48 -9.69 -3.22
N LEU A 44 -4.13 -8.57 -2.96
CA LEU A 44 -3.54 -7.40 -2.32
C LEU A 44 -4.56 -6.86 -1.32
N THR A 45 -4.49 -7.37 -0.10
CA THR A 45 -5.34 -6.92 1.00
C THR A 45 -4.47 -6.25 2.05
N LEU A 46 -4.69 -4.95 2.21
CA LEU A 46 -4.06 -4.16 3.27
C LEU A 46 -5.01 -4.15 4.47
N SER A 47 -4.66 -4.87 5.52
CA SER A 47 -5.43 -4.92 6.76
C SER A 47 -4.85 -3.94 7.75
N MET A 48 -5.66 -3.01 8.24
CA MET A 48 -5.20 -1.95 9.13
C MET A 48 -5.03 -2.40 10.58
N ASN A 49 -5.76 -3.45 11.00
CA ASN A 49 -5.72 -4.05 12.34
C ASN A 49 -5.72 -2.98 13.45
N PRO A 50 -6.81 -2.20 13.60
CA PRO A 50 -6.87 -1.14 14.61
C PRO A 50 -6.81 -1.73 16.02
N GLU A 51 -6.13 -1.03 16.92
CA GLU A 51 -6.25 -1.22 18.35
C GLU A 51 -7.21 -0.16 18.88
N GLU A 52 -8.29 -0.61 19.53
CA GLU A 52 -9.38 0.24 19.99
C GLU A 52 -9.52 0.12 21.51
N THR A 53 -9.79 1.25 22.17
CA THR A 53 -10.09 1.31 23.60
C THR A 53 -11.49 1.86 23.80
N GLU A 54 -12.26 1.15 24.60
CA GLU A 54 -13.60 1.59 25.02
C GLU A 54 -13.54 2.26 26.38
N TYR A 55 -14.18 3.42 26.48
CA TYR A 55 -14.34 4.18 27.71
C TYR A 55 -15.81 4.23 28.11
N ASN A 56 -16.08 3.83 29.34
CA ASN A 56 -17.42 3.89 29.93
C ASN A 56 -17.38 4.79 31.17
N TYR A 57 -17.50 6.08 30.96
CA TYR A 57 -17.51 7.05 32.05
C TYR A 57 -18.87 7.11 32.73
N ILE A 58 -18.88 7.27 34.06
CA ILE A 58 -20.09 7.32 34.86
C ILE A 58 -21.02 8.49 34.45
N ALA A 59 -20.45 9.54 33.89
CA ALA A 59 -21.19 10.72 33.42
C ALA A 59 -21.80 10.56 32.02
N ASP A 60 -21.47 9.51 31.29
CA ASP A 60 -21.91 9.30 29.93
C ASP A 60 -23.02 8.26 29.86
N GLU A 61 -24.04 8.52 29.05
CA GLU A 61 -25.15 7.56 28.82
C GLU A 61 -24.72 6.41 27.91
N SER A 62 -23.64 6.59 27.14
CA SER A 62 -23.12 5.61 26.17
C SER A 62 -21.62 5.47 26.24
N THR A 63 -21.14 4.28 25.91
CA THR A 63 -19.71 3.99 25.78
C THR A 63 -19.12 4.74 24.58
N SER A 64 -17.96 5.37 24.76
CA SER A 64 -17.17 5.95 23.68
C SER A 64 -16.02 5.01 23.30
N THR A 65 -15.74 4.93 22.00
CA THR A 65 -14.64 4.10 21.47
C THR A 65 -13.63 5.00 20.77
N GLU A 66 -12.36 4.81 21.06
CA GLU A 66 -11.24 5.50 20.42
C GLU A 66 -10.30 4.49 19.75
N VAL A 67 -9.74 4.88 18.61
CA VAL A 67 -8.72 4.09 17.93
C VAL A 67 -7.34 4.56 18.40
N ASP A 68 -6.63 3.69 19.09
CA ASP A 68 -5.33 4.03 19.69
C ASP A 68 -4.18 3.92 18.68
N SER A 69 -4.20 2.88 17.86
CA SER A 69 -3.13 2.63 16.89
C SER A 69 -3.58 1.71 15.77
N TYR A 70 -2.75 1.63 14.74
CA TYR A 70 -2.90 0.67 13.64
C TYR A 70 -1.65 -0.20 13.52
N LYS A 71 -1.85 -1.48 13.19
CA LYS A 71 -0.79 -2.45 12.87
C LYS A 71 -0.98 -3.01 11.47
N PRO A 72 -0.71 -2.24 10.41
CA PRO A 72 -1.00 -2.66 9.05
C PRO A 72 -0.22 -3.91 8.64
N THR A 73 -0.90 -4.77 7.90
CA THR A 73 -0.33 -5.96 7.29
C THR A 73 -0.84 -6.13 5.87
N ILE A 74 -0.04 -6.75 5.00
CA ILE A 74 -0.44 -7.06 3.63
C ILE A 74 -0.25 -8.55 3.39
N ASP A 75 -1.34 -9.23 3.05
CA ASP A 75 -1.30 -10.62 2.62
C ASP A 75 -1.06 -10.71 1.12
N GLN A 76 -0.17 -11.61 0.71
CA GLN A 76 0.21 -11.84 -0.68
C GLN A 76 0.23 -13.33 -1.02
N ASP A 77 -0.29 -13.66 -2.19
CA ASP A 77 -0.23 -14.98 -2.79
C ASP A 77 0.52 -14.91 -4.12
N LEU A 78 1.84 -14.89 -4.04
CA LEU A 78 2.68 -14.73 -5.20
C LEU A 78 2.66 -15.98 -6.08
N THR A 79 2.25 -15.86 -7.34
CA THR A 79 2.39 -16.91 -8.32
C THR A 79 3.86 -17.05 -8.73
N MET A 80 4.39 -18.25 -8.60
CA MET A 80 5.80 -18.53 -8.83
C MET A 80 6.14 -18.60 -10.32
N TYR A 81 6.87 -17.60 -10.81
CA TYR A 81 7.47 -17.61 -12.14
C TYR A 81 8.98 -17.43 -12.04
N LYS A 82 9.73 -18.45 -12.40
CA LYS A 82 11.19 -18.37 -12.44
C LYS A 82 11.63 -17.27 -13.40
N GLY A 83 12.53 -16.39 -12.94
CA GLY A 83 13.02 -15.23 -13.70
C GLY A 83 12.17 -13.96 -13.53
N SER A 84 11.03 -14.02 -12.86
CA SER A 84 10.28 -12.83 -12.48
C SER A 84 10.93 -12.11 -11.29
N ASP A 85 11.07 -10.79 -11.37
CA ASP A 85 11.77 -10.00 -10.35
C ASP A 85 11.17 -10.18 -8.94
N ASP A 86 9.86 -10.26 -8.84
CA ASP A 86 9.16 -10.45 -7.57
C ASP A 86 9.43 -11.84 -6.96
N TYR A 87 9.37 -12.89 -7.78
CA TYR A 87 9.71 -14.24 -7.32
C TYR A 87 11.18 -14.34 -6.89
N GLU A 88 12.10 -13.82 -7.70
CA GLU A 88 13.52 -13.86 -7.39
C GLU A 88 13.89 -13.05 -6.13
N MET A 89 13.07 -12.05 -5.79
CA MET A 89 13.22 -11.31 -4.54
C MET A 89 12.72 -12.11 -3.33
N ILE A 90 11.57 -12.75 -3.42
CA ILE A 90 10.90 -13.38 -2.28
C ILE A 90 11.42 -14.81 -2.00
N PHE A 91 11.78 -15.54 -3.03
CA PHE A 91 12.24 -16.92 -2.86
C PHE A 91 13.42 -17.09 -1.87
N PRO A 92 14.45 -16.22 -1.82
CA PRO A 92 15.49 -16.30 -0.81
C PRO A 92 14.99 -16.23 0.64
N TYR A 93 13.95 -15.45 0.91
CA TYR A 93 13.33 -15.39 2.24
C TYR A 93 12.76 -16.74 2.66
N PHE A 94 12.18 -17.46 1.72
CA PHE A 94 11.69 -18.81 1.93
C PHE A 94 12.83 -19.82 2.07
N TYR A 95 13.75 -19.83 1.12
CA TYR A 95 14.83 -20.84 1.04
C TYR A 95 15.78 -20.76 2.22
N GLU A 96 16.21 -19.56 2.58
CA GLU A 96 17.11 -19.30 3.70
C GLU A 96 16.41 -19.28 5.06
N ARG A 97 15.08 -19.29 5.07
CA ARG A 97 14.24 -19.18 6.30
C ARG A 97 14.66 -17.97 7.13
N ARG A 98 14.72 -16.81 6.47
CA ARG A 98 15.19 -15.56 7.09
C ARG A 98 14.36 -15.18 8.30
N THR A 99 15.02 -14.78 9.37
CA THR A 99 14.44 -14.36 10.65
C THR A 99 15.16 -13.12 11.17
N GLY A 100 14.57 -12.47 12.17
CA GLY A 100 15.18 -11.29 12.78
C GLY A 100 15.41 -10.17 11.76
N THR A 101 16.58 -9.57 11.79
CA THR A 101 16.95 -8.47 10.89
C THR A 101 17.04 -8.87 9.42
N ASP A 102 17.32 -10.14 9.13
CA ASP A 102 17.40 -10.64 7.76
C ASP A 102 16.04 -10.76 7.07
N ALA A 103 14.97 -10.79 7.85
CA ALA A 103 13.60 -10.79 7.36
C ALA A 103 13.04 -9.38 7.09
N HIS A 104 13.80 -8.33 7.39
CA HIS A 104 13.40 -6.95 7.17
C HIS A 104 13.60 -6.52 5.72
N ALA A 105 12.65 -5.75 5.21
CA ALA A 105 12.77 -5.05 3.95
C ALA A 105 11.97 -3.76 4.00
N LYS A 106 12.45 -2.72 3.32
CA LYS A 106 11.62 -1.52 3.12
C LYS A 106 10.46 -1.83 2.21
N CYS A 107 9.30 -1.33 2.60
CA CYS A 107 8.05 -1.49 1.87
C CYS A 107 7.55 -0.11 1.44
N MET A 108 7.07 -0.02 0.21
CA MET A 108 6.39 1.16 -0.30
C MET A 108 5.06 0.74 -0.91
N VAL A 109 4.00 1.42 -0.51
CA VAL A 109 2.67 1.27 -1.11
C VAL A 109 2.35 2.55 -1.85
N VAL A 110 2.10 2.44 -3.15
CA VAL A 110 1.79 3.58 -4.01
C VAL A 110 0.33 3.55 -4.44
N PHE A 111 -0.36 4.64 -4.17
CA PHE A 111 -1.76 4.84 -4.51
C PHE A 111 -1.86 5.65 -5.82
N MET A 112 -1.76 4.98 -6.96
CA MET A 112 -1.74 5.64 -8.28
C MET A 112 -3.07 6.29 -8.66
N GLN A 113 -4.12 6.10 -7.86
CA GLN A 113 -5.40 6.78 -8.01
C GLN A 113 -5.37 8.17 -7.37
N GLU A 114 -4.52 8.34 -6.36
CA GLU A 114 -4.39 9.57 -5.60
C GLU A 114 -3.15 10.34 -6.04
N LYS A 115 -3.37 11.45 -6.73
CA LYS A 115 -2.26 12.34 -7.13
C LYS A 115 -1.73 13.12 -5.93
N ALA A 116 -0.43 13.39 -5.93
CA ALA A 116 0.16 14.29 -4.96
C ALA A 116 -0.35 15.71 -5.15
N GLU A 117 -0.47 16.45 -4.06
CA GLU A 117 -0.95 17.84 -4.09
C GLU A 117 0.02 18.78 -4.79
N ALA A 118 1.33 18.52 -4.66
CA ALA A 118 2.38 19.32 -5.28
C ALA A 118 3.14 18.49 -6.32
N GLY A 119 3.05 18.87 -7.60
CA GLY A 119 3.90 18.33 -8.65
C GLY A 119 3.37 17.07 -9.33
N THR A 120 4.31 16.29 -9.85
CA THR A 120 4.06 15.01 -10.55
C THR A 120 4.34 13.86 -9.59
N GLY A 121 3.38 13.01 -9.37
CA GLY A 121 3.53 11.84 -8.52
C GLY A 121 2.23 11.41 -7.90
N TYR A 122 2.31 10.40 -7.05
CA TYR A 122 1.17 9.77 -6.39
C TYR A 122 1.41 9.71 -4.89
N LYS A 123 0.33 9.74 -4.12
CA LYS A 123 0.42 9.50 -2.68
C LYS A 123 1.00 8.11 -2.42
N ALA A 124 1.90 8.04 -1.47
CA ALA A 124 2.57 6.80 -1.12
C ALA A 124 2.87 6.71 0.38
N TRP A 125 3.01 5.48 0.84
CA TRP A 125 3.56 5.16 2.15
C TRP A 125 4.88 4.47 2.01
N GLU A 126 5.86 4.84 2.83
CA GLU A 126 7.09 4.09 3.01
C GLU A 126 7.23 3.68 4.48
N THR A 127 7.62 2.44 4.71
CA THR A 127 7.83 1.92 6.06
C THR A 127 8.86 0.79 6.04
N ASP A 128 9.48 0.56 7.18
CA ASP A 128 10.20 -0.68 7.39
C ASP A 128 9.20 -1.80 7.63
N SER A 129 9.46 -2.95 7.05
CA SER A 129 8.58 -4.09 7.13
C SER A 129 9.33 -5.39 7.40
N VAL A 130 8.58 -6.39 7.86
CA VAL A 130 9.06 -7.75 8.03
C VAL A 130 8.32 -8.64 7.04
N ILE A 131 9.07 -9.42 6.28
CA ILE A 131 8.51 -10.40 5.35
C ILE A 131 8.39 -11.72 6.09
N SER A 132 7.16 -12.17 6.30
CA SER A 132 6.85 -13.44 6.96
C SER A 132 6.32 -14.43 5.93
N ILE A 133 7.11 -15.46 5.63
CA ILE A 133 6.71 -16.52 4.73
C ILE A 133 5.74 -17.45 5.45
N GLN A 134 4.61 -17.72 4.82
CA GLN A 134 3.57 -18.57 5.39
C GLN A 134 3.70 -20.01 4.90
N ASP A 135 3.67 -20.20 3.60
CA ASP A 135 3.78 -21.50 2.96
C ASP A 135 4.18 -21.39 1.49
N LEU A 136 4.59 -22.52 0.92
CA LEU A 136 4.78 -22.71 -0.51
C LEU A 136 3.84 -23.82 -0.97
N ALA A 137 2.78 -23.45 -1.66
CA ALA A 137 1.79 -24.37 -2.22
C ALA A 137 2.23 -24.78 -3.63
N ALA A 138 2.93 -25.91 -3.72
CA ALA A 138 3.52 -26.36 -4.98
C ALA A 138 2.48 -26.70 -6.05
N VAL A 139 1.35 -27.29 -5.65
CA VAL A 139 0.26 -27.66 -6.57
C VAL A 139 -0.39 -26.41 -7.17
N ASP A 140 -0.64 -25.41 -6.34
CA ASP A 140 -1.26 -24.14 -6.76
C ASP A 140 -0.24 -23.15 -7.36
N LYS A 141 1.05 -23.50 -7.29
CA LYS A 141 2.17 -22.67 -7.76
C LYS A 141 2.22 -21.31 -7.07
N LYS A 142 1.89 -21.27 -5.79
CA LYS A 142 1.82 -20.07 -4.96
C LYS A 142 2.87 -20.09 -3.86
N LEU A 143 3.50 -18.95 -3.64
CA LEU A 143 4.33 -18.65 -2.48
C LEU A 143 3.58 -17.60 -1.65
N ASN A 144 3.01 -18.04 -0.54
CA ASN A 144 2.21 -17.18 0.32
C ASN A 144 3.08 -16.51 1.37
N PHE A 145 3.00 -15.21 1.46
CA PHE A 145 3.72 -14.44 2.46
C PHE A 145 2.91 -13.24 2.96
N LYS A 146 3.32 -12.74 4.09
CA LYS A 146 2.73 -11.57 4.72
C LYS A 146 3.79 -10.50 4.92
N VAL A 147 3.45 -9.27 4.60
CA VAL A 147 4.26 -8.09 4.89
C VAL A 147 3.69 -7.42 6.13
N LEU A 148 4.47 -7.43 7.20
CA LEU A 148 4.12 -6.80 8.47
C LEU A 148 4.80 -5.44 8.56
N PHE A 149 4.05 -4.38 8.75
CA PHE A 149 4.62 -3.05 8.94
C PHE A 149 5.26 -2.99 10.33
N GLY A 150 6.58 -2.88 10.36
CA GLY A 150 7.38 -2.98 11.58
C GLY A 150 7.85 -1.66 12.15
N GLY A 151 7.52 -0.54 11.52
CA GLY A 151 7.95 0.80 11.92
C GLY A 151 6.90 1.85 11.69
N ASN A 152 7.29 3.11 11.84
CA ASN A 152 6.43 4.22 11.53
C ASN A 152 6.18 4.29 10.02
N ILE A 153 4.95 4.54 9.65
CA ILE A 153 4.58 4.80 8.25
C ILE A 153 4.90 6.26 7.96
N THR A 154 5.71 6.49 6.95
CA THR A 154 6.00 7.83 6.45
C THR A 154 5.11 8.09 5.25
N ASN A 155 4.30 9.15 5.35
CA ASN A 155 3.52 9.64 4.22
C ASN A 155 4.43 10.41 3.27
N GLY A 156 4.14 10.33 1.99
CA GLY A 156 4.91 11.05 1.00
C GLY A 156 4.40 10.86 -0.41
N THR A 157 5.25 11.21 -1.34
CA THR A 157 4.97 11.16 -2.77
C THR A 157 5.91 10.18 -3.47
N ALA A 158 5.36 9.31 -4.30
CA ALA A 158 6.14 8.48 -5.20
C ALA A 158 6.07 9.01 -6.62
N THR A 159 7.24 9.26 -7.20
CA THR A 159 7.40 9.59 -8.61
C THR A 159 7.87 8.34 -9.34
N MET A 160 7.16 7.97 -10.41
CA MET A 160 7.45 6.77 -11.18
C MET A 160 8.32 7.12 -12.40
N GLU A 161 9.48 6.48 -12.50
CA GLU A 161 10.31 6.46 -13.71
C GLU A 161 10.23 5.04 -14.31
N GLY A 162 9.30 4.85 -15.24
CA GLY A 162 8.94 3.52 -15.70
C GLY A 162 8.32 2.70 -14.57
N ASP A 163 8.99 1.64 -14.16
CA ASP A 163 8.55 0.74 -13.10
C ASP A 163 9.25 0.98 -11.75
N VAL A 164 10.14 1.95 -11.68
CA VAL A 164 10.92 2.26 -10.48
C VAL A 164 10.34 3.49 -9.78
N PRO A 165 9.88 3.37 -8.53
CA PRO A 165 9.41 4.50 -7.75
C PRO A 165 10.56 5.21 -7.05
N THR A 166 10.45 6.53 -6.95
CA THR A 166 11.28 7.37 -6.08
C THR A 166 10.39 8.00 -5.04
N PHE A 167 10.69 7.77 -3.76
CA PHE A 167 9.92 8.28 -2.64
C PHE A 167 10.48 9.61 -2.14
N THR A 168 9.58 10.54 -1.87
CA THR A 168 9.89 11.80 -1.21
C THR A 168 8.92 11.96 -0.03
N ALA A 169 9.46 12.05 1.18
CA ALA A 169 8.67 12.26 2.40
C ALA A 169 8.04 13.66 2.40
N GLU A 170 6.84 13.77 2.94
CA GLU A 170 6.15 15.03 3.23
C GLU A 170 6.64 15.67 4.53
#